data_46c0d4a6b4987e7cd84e1298ca9da2a9
#
_entry.id   46c0d4a6b4987e7cd84e1298ca9da2a9
#
_cell.length_a   1.000
_cell.length_b   1.000
_cell.length_c   1.000
_cell.angle_alpha   90.00
_cell.angle_beta   90.00
_cell.angle_gamma   90.00
#
_symmetry.space_group_name_H-M   'P 1'
#
loop_
_entity.id
_entity.type
_entity.pdbx_description
1 polymer ?
#
loop_
_entity_poly.entity_id
_entity_poly.type
_entity_poly.pdbx_seq_one_letter_code
_entity_poly.pdbx_strand_id
1 'polypeptide(L)'
;MTGTGIYAVGTFGTKILMFLLAPLYTYYLIPSEMGTYDVLLTTIGLLIPIISLQISDAVYRWIIRENVDCAIYLRVTYQFLILSSLLAASVILLINHFIIRIPYLLYFMGALFSSMFFQIGQKISRGLKRQWLFAISGIIYTCIFLFLNVFQLCVLHRGIESLLMSYIVANLVGFFTIIVLEKRIRVNVISRFDFGIFRELLTFSVPLIPNYLSWWIVDSSDRYIVLWVLGVSANGVLAIAHKFPTVLQSIFGLFLNSWQDMAIAGETDEKDFFTSVFQKMYRLSFMLLWVLIPATKIF
;
A
#
# COMPACT_ATOMS: atom_id res chain seq x y z
N MET A 1 -19.03 14.67 8.15
CA MET A 1 -19.62 13.93 7.00
C MET A 1 -18.90 14.18 5.66
N THR A 2 -18.32 15.35 5.42
CA THR A 2 -17.59 15.65 4.16
C THR A 2 -16.30 14.85 3.95
N GLY A 3 -15.58 14.50 5.02
CA GLY A 3 -14.32 13.75 4.91
C GLY A 3 -14.49 12.31 4.40
N THR A 4 -15.49 11.59 4.89
CA THR A 4 -15.77 10.20 4.48
C THR A 4 -16.15 10.10 3.00
N GLY A 5 -16.86 11.12 2.47
CA GLY A 5 -17.20 11.17 1.04
C GLY A 5 -15.96 11.36 0.14
N ILE A 6 -15.01 12.18 0.55
CA ILE A 6 -13.74 12.39 -0.17
C ILE A 6 -12.91 11.11 -0.19
N TYR A 7 -12.83 10.39 0.94
CA TYR A 7 -12.18 9.08 1.00
C TYR A 7 -12.84 8.08 0.05
N ALA A 8 -14.18 8.01 0.07
CA ALA A 8 -14.92 7.07 -0.75
C ALA A 8 -14.65 7.31 -2.25
N VAL A 9 -14.79 8.53 -2.72
CA VAL A 9 -14.57 8.88 -4.14
C VAL A 9 -13.12 8.66 -4.54
N GLY A 10 -12.15 9.10 -3.72
CA GLY A 10 -10.73 8.95 -4.02
C GLY A 10 -10.27 7.49 -4.10
N THR A 11 -10.65 6.67 -3.12
CA THR A 11 -10.14 5.29 -3.02
C THR A 11 -10.94 4.32 -3.88
N PHE A 12 -12.26 4.46 -3.97
CA PHE A 12 -13.11 3.59 -4.77
C PHE A 12 -12.88 3.81 -6.27
N GLY A 13 -12.82 5.08 -6.70
CA GLY A 13 -12.51 5.43 -8.08
C GLY A 13 -11.16 4.85 -8.53
N THR A 14 -10.12 4.96 -7.70
CA THR A 14 -8.79 4.42 -8.01
C THR A 14 -8.80 2.89 -8.18
N LYS A 15 -9.57 2.17 -7.37
CA LYS A 15 -9.63 0.70 -7.44
C LYS A 15 -10.44 0.19 -8.64
N ILE A 16 -11.53 0.85 -9.00
CA ILE A 16 -12.26 0.54 -10.23
C ILE A 16 -11.36 0.75 -11.45
N LEU A 17 -10.65 1.86 -11.50
CA LEU A 17 -9.71 2.15 -12.58
C LEU A 17 -8.61 1.09 -12.70
N MET A 18 -8.05 0.63 -11.56
CA MET A 18 -7.07 -0.47 -11.56
C MET A 18 -7.67 -1.81 -12.00
N PHE A 19 -8.94 -2.07 -11.68
CA PHE A 19 -9.64 -3.26 -12.14
C PHE A 19 -9.81 -3.27 -13.66
N LEU A 20 -10.07 -2.12 -14.28
CA LEU A 20 -10.19 -1.98 -15.73
C LEU A 20 -8.90 -2.33 -16.50
N LEU A 21 -7.75 -2.40 -15.82
CA LEU A 21 -6.51 -2.89 -16.42
C LEU A 21 -6.46 -4.43 -16.56
N ALA A 22 -7.35 -5.18 -15.90
CA ALA A 22 -7.31 -6.64 -15.95
C ALA A 22 -7.43 -7.19 -17.39
N PRO A 23 -8.38 -6.74 -18.25
CA PRO A 23 -8.43 -7.15 -19.64
C PRO A 23 -7.20 -6.77 -20.45
N LEU A 24 -6.61 -5.61 -20.18
CA LEU A 24 -5.38 -5.17 -20.82
C LEU A 24 -4.22 -6.12 -20.52
N TYR A 25 -4.08 -6.52 -19.26
CA TYR A 25 -3.03 -7.45 -18.85
C TYR A 25 -3.20 -8.85 -19.47
N THR A 26 -4.43 -9.34 -19.54
CA THR A 26 -4.68 -10.64 -20.18
C THR A 26 -4.41 -10.64 -21.69
N TYR A 27 -4.50 -9.49 -22.34
CA TYR A 27 -4.25 -9.37 -23.77
C TYR A 27 -2.75 -9.21 -24.10
N TYR A 28 -2.01 -8.40 -23.33
CA TYR A 28 -0.62 -8.02 -23.65
C TYR A 28 0.44 -8.83 -22.90
N LEU A 29 0.11 -9.49 -21.79
CA LEU A 29 1.06 -10.21 -20.95
C LEU A 29 0.83 -11.72 -21.01
N ILE A 30 1.91 -12.47 -21.03
CA ILE A 30 1.84 -13.91 -20.83
C ILE A 30 1.64 -14.23 -19.32
N PRO A 31 1.00 -15.36 -18.98
CA PRO A 31 0.74 -15.72 -17.58
C PRO A 31 1.99 -15.73 -16.70
N SER A 32 3.15 -16.12 -17.20
CA SER A 32 4.39 -16.13 -16.43
C SER A 32 4.90 -14.73 -16.08
N GLU A 33 4.71 -13.74 -16.92
CA GLU A 33 5.05 -12.34 -16.62
C GLU A 33 4.14 -11.79 -15.52
N MET A 34 2.84 -12.07 -15.63
CA MET A 34 1.88 -11.65 -14.61
C MET A 34 2.14 -12.33 -13.27
N GLY A 35 2.49 -13.62 -13.28
CA GLY A 35 2.89 -14.37 -12.09
C GLY A 35 4.16 -13.82 -11.43
N THR A 36 5.17 -13.49 -12.22
CA THR A 36 6.41 -12.87 -11.71
C THR A 36 6.12 -11.50 -11.09
N TYR A 37 5.32 -10.67 -11.76
CA TYR A 37 4.91 -9.38 -11.24
C TYR A 37 4.17 -9.49 -9.91
N ASP A 38 3.23 -10.41 -9.80
CA ASP A 38 2.45 -10.66 -8.58
C ASP A 38 3.32 -11.12 -7.41
N VAL A 39 4.25 -12.06 -7.65
CA VAL A 39 5.21 -12.52 -6.63
C VAL A 39 6.10 -11.37 -6.15
N LEU A 40 6.61 -10.54 -7.05
CA LEU A 40 7.44 -9.38 -6.69
C LEU A 40 6.66 -8.41 -5.81
N LEU A 41 5.42 -8.05 -6.19
CA LEU A 41 4.59 -7.15 -5.38
C LEU A 41 4.18 -7.76 -4.03
N THR A 42 3.88 -9.06 -4.00
CA THR A 42 3.55 -9.77 -2.77
C THR A 42 4.75 -9.81 -1.82
N THR A 43 5.96 -10.02 -2.35
CA THR A 43 7.21 -9.96 -1.58
C THR A 43 7.47 -8.54 -1.05
N ILE A 44 7.20 -7.50 -1.85
CA ILE A 44 7.28 -6.10 -1.41
C ILE A 44 6.33 -5.86 -0.23
N GLY A 45 5.10 -6.38 -0.30
CA GLY A 45 4.12 -6.29 0.79
C GLY A 45 4.60 -6.91 2.10
N LEU A 46 5.38 -8.01 2.03
CA LEU A 46 6.02 -8.65 3.19
C LEU A 46 7.20 -7.83 3.73
N LEU A 47 8.03 -7.30 2.83
CA LEU A 47 9.28 -6.63 3.21
C LEU A 47 9.04 -5.24 3.81
N ILE A 48 8.03 -4.50 3.35
CA ILE A 48 7.75 -3.15 3.84
C ILE A 48 7.58 -3.11 5.38
N PRO A 49 6.70 -3.90 6.01
CA PRO A 49 6.55 -3.90 7.46
C PRO A 49 7.83 -4.31 8.21
N ILE A 50 8.64 -5.19 7.64
CA ILE A 50 9.90 -5.64 8.24
C ILE A 50 10.95 -4.52 8.17
N ILE A 51 11.15 -3.91 7.00
CA ILE A 51 12.18 -2.88 6.77
C ILE A 51 11.83 -1.58 7.50
N SER A 52 10.57 -1.17 7.45
CA SER A 52 10.10 0.05 8.11
C SER A 52 9.83 -0.13 9.60
N LEU A 53 9.90 -1.36 10.15
CA LEU A 53 9.48 -1.70 11.51
C LEU A 53 8.11 -1.10 11.88
N GLN A 54 7.22 -0.95 10.91
CA GLN A 54 5.89 -0.33 11.05
C GLN A 54 5.91 1.07 11.68
N ILE A 55 7.01 1.80 11.57
CA ILE A 55 7.17 3.13 12.17
C ILE A 55 6.13 4.13 11.66
N SER A 56 5.57 3.88 10.48
CA SER A 56 4.48 4.68 9.89
C SER A 56 3.22 4.70 10.76
N ASP A 57 2.90 3.60 11.45
CA ASP A 57 1.74 3.52 12.34
C ASP A 57 1.99 4.25 13.65
N ALA A 58 3.21 4.20 14.16
CA ALA A 58 3.60 4.97 15.33
C ALA A 58 3.51 6.48 15.05
N VAL A 59 4.12 6.94 13.97
CA VAL A 59 4.07 8.36 13.58
C VAL A 59 2.64 8.82 13.36
N TYR A 60 1.83 8.05 12.65
CA TYR A 60 0.41 8.33 12.46
C TYR A 60 -0.31 8.54 13.79
N ARG A 61 -0.12 7.64 14.76
CA ARG A 61 -0.72 7.72 16.09
C ARG A 61 -0.34 9.01 16.84
N TRP A 62 0.95 9.38 16.79
CA TRP A 62 1.43 10.55 17.53
C TRP A 62 1.00 11.86 16.86
N ILE A 63 1.03 11.93 15.54
CA ILE A 63 0.62 13.15 14.81
C ILE A 63 -0.87 13.43 14.97
N ILE A 64 -1.73 12.40 14.93
CA ILE A 64 -3.19 12.60 15.01
C ILE A 64 -3.64 13.15 16.37
N ARG A 65 -2.86 12.92 17.45
CA ARG A 65 -3.15 13.39 18.80
C ARG A 65 -2.83 14.87 19.05
N GLU A 66 -2.26 15.58 18.12
CA GLU A 66 -2.01 17.04 18.09
C GLU A 66 -1.13 17.61 19.22
N ASN A 67 -0.62 16.80 20.16
CA ASN A 67 0.15 17.26 21.34
C ASN A 67 1.67 17.13 21.17
N VAL A 68 2.17 17.02 19.92
CA VAL A 68 3.59 16.77 19.67
C VAL A 68 4.16 17.69 18.57
N ASP A 69 5.45 17.96 18.65
CA ASP A 69 6.17 18.61 17.56
C ASP A 69 6.31 17.65 16.37
N CYS A 70 5.36 17.72 15.44
CA CYS A 70 5.32 16.87 14.25
C CYS A 70 6.66 16.87 13.49
N ALA A 71 7.39 18.00 13.45
CA ALA A 71 8.62 18.11 12.67
C ALA A 71 9.73 17.17 13.20
N ILE A 72 9.83 17.00 14.52
CA ILE A 72 10.83 16.12 15.12
C ILE A 72 10.50 14.65 14.84
N TYR A 73 9.23 14.25 15.03
CA TYR A 73 8.77 12.88 14.76
C TYR A 73 8.95 12.50 13.28
N LEU A 74 8.61 13.39 12.36
CA LEU A 74 8.80 13.19 10.92
C LEU A 74 10.28 13.08 10.55
N ARG A 75 11.13 13.93 11.13
CA ARG A 75 12.57 13.90 10.91
C ARG A 75 13.17 12.56 11.30
N VAL A 76 12.92 12.11 12.54
CA VAL A 76 13.42 10.82 13.05
C VAL A 76 12.94 9.67 12.18
N THR A 77 11.68 9.72 11.76
CA THR A 77 11.09 8.70 10.87
C THR A 77 11.81 8.65 9.53
N TYR A 78 12.00 9.78 8.84
CA TYR A 78 12.68 9.78 7.55
C TYR A 78 14.15 9.38 7.66
N GLN A 79 14.85 9.82 8.71
CA GLN A 79 16.22 9.40 8.97
C GLN A 79 16.33 7.88 9.12
N PHE A 80 15.45 7.30 9.94
CA PHE A 80 15.38 5.84 10.10
C PHE A 80 15.05 5.12 8.80
N LEU A 81 14.06 5.61 8.03
CA LEU A 81 13.66 4.97 6.77
C LEU A 81 14.76 5.02 5.70
N ILE A 82 15.52 6.10 5.63
CA ILE A 82 16.66 6.18 4.72
C ILE A 82 17.72 5.16 5.14
N LEU A 83 18.06 5.10 6.44
CA LEU A 83 19.05 4.15 6.95
C LEU A 83 18.59 2.69 6.74
N SER A 84 17.36 2.36 7.09
CA SER A 84 16.80 1.02 6.92
C SER A 84 16.69 0.62 5.44
N SER A 85 16.39 1.58 4.54
CA SER A 85 16.38 1.35 3.09
C SER A 85 17.79 1.03 2.56
N LEU A 86 18.81 1.75 2.99
CA LEU A 86 20.21 1.48 2.60
C LEU A 86 20.68 0.11 3.10
N LEU A 87 20.34 -0.23 4.35
CA LEU A 87 20.65 -1.53 4.93
C LEU A 87 19.90 -2.65 4.19
N ALA A 88 18.61 -2.49 3.92
CA ALA A 88 17.82 -3.45 3.17
C ALA A 88 18.34 -3.60 1.73
N ALA A 89 18.72 -2.50 1.08
CA ALA A 89 19.34 -2.56 -0.25
C ALA A 89 20.62 -3.40 -0.24
N SER A 90 21.51 -3.18 0.74
CA SER A 90 22.75 -3.95 0.89
C SER A 90 22.45 -5.44 1.10
N VAL A 91 21.48 -5.78 1.96
CA VAL A 91 21.10 -7.17 2.24
C VAL A 91 20.49 -7.82 0.98
N ILE A 92 19.62 -7.13 0.25
CA ILE A 92 19.02 -7.64 -0.99
C ILE A 92 20.09 -7.89 -2.05
N LEU A 93 21.08 -7.00 -2.19
CA LEU A 93 22.20 -7.19 -3.12
C LEU A 93 23.07 -8.39 -2.72
N LEU A 94 23.35 -8.59 -1.44
CA LEU A 94 24.09 -9.76 -0.94
C LEU A 94 23.30 -11.07 -1.20
N ILE A 95 22.00 -11.09 -0.92
CA ILE A 95 21.14 -12.24 -1.21
C ILE A 95 21.14 -12.55 -2.70
N ASN A 96 21.02 -11.53 -3.54
CA ASN A 96 21.05 -11.71 -5.00
C ASN A 96 22.38 -12.22 -5.51
N HIS A 97 23.48 -11.82 -4.89
CA HIS A 97 24.81 -12.25 -5.30
C HIS A 97 25.14 -13.68 -4.84
N PHE A 98 24.80 -14.05 -3.59
CA PHE A 98 25.26 -15.29 -2.96
C PHE A 98 24.22 -16.41 -2.90
N ILE A 99 22.91 -16.10 -2.91
CA ILE A 99 21.88 -17.08 -2.56
C ILE A 99 20.94 -17.34 -3.75
N ILE A 100 20.21 -16.32 -4.20
CA ILE A 100 19.16 -16.44 -5.21
C ILE A 100 19.21 -15.24 -6.14
N ARG A 101 19.26 -15.47 -7.44
CA ARG A 101 19.12 -14.40 -8.43
C ARG A 101 17.68 -13.92 -8.50
N ILE A 102 17.46 -12.68 -8.09
CA ILE A 102 16.13 -12.05 -8.11
C ILE A 102 15.87 -11.50 -9.51
N PRO A 103 14.80 -11.93 -10.20
CA PRO A 103 14.46 -11.38 -11.50
C PRO A 103 14.11 -9.89 -11.36
N TYR A 104 14.53 -9.09 -12.34
CA TYR A 104 14.24 -7.65 -12.36
C TYR A 104 14.69 -6.89 -11.10
N LEU A 105 15.84 -7.24 -10.52
CA LEU A 105 16.34 -6.74 -9.23
C LEU A 105 16.23 -5.22 -9.06
N LEU A 106 16.69 -4.43 -10.04
CA LEU A 106 16.65 -2.97 -9.98
C LEU A 106 15.21 -2.44 -9.90
N TYR A 107 14.31 -3.02 -10.69
CA TYR A 107 12.87 -2.68 -10.63
C TYR A 107 12.25 -3.11 -9.30
N PHE A 108 12.62 -4.27 -8.79
CA PHE A 108 12.15 -4.75 -7.48
C PHE A 108 12.56 -3.79 -6.36
N MET A 109 13.81 -3.39 -6.29
CA MET A 109 14.31 -2.43 -5.30
C MET A 109 13.64 -1.06 -5.48
N GLY A 110 13.54 -0.57 -6.70
CA GLY A 110 12.84 0.68 -7.01
C GLY A 110 11.38 0.65 -6.58
N ALA A 111 10.66 -0.44 -6.86
CA ALA A 111 9.28 -0.64 -6.46
C ALA A 111 9.12 -0.72 -4.93
N LEU A 112 10.00 -1.45 -4.24
CA LEU A 112 10.01 -1.60 -2.79
C LEU A 112 10.17 -0.23 -2.09
N PHE A 113 11.21 0.50 -2.43
CA PHE A 113 11.49 1.76 -1.74
C PHE A 113 10.49 2.86 -2.12
N SER A 114 10.15 3.01 -3.41
CA SER A 114 9.17 4.01 -3.82
C SER A 114 7.80 3.79 -3.17
N SER A 115 7.33 2.54 -3.10
CA SER A 115 6.05 2.21 -2.46
C SER A 115 6.09 2.41 -0.95
N MET A 116 7.21 2.07 -0.28
CA MET A 116 7.38 2.31 1.15
C MET A 116 7.27 3.81 1.49
N PHE A 117 8.00 4.67 0.78
CA PHE A 117 7.93 6.11 1.01
C PHE A 117 6.55 6.69 0.69
N PHE A 118 5.90 6.25 -0.38
CA PHE A 118 4.54 6.70 -0.70
C PHE A 118 3.53 6.30 0.37
N GLN A 119 3.54 5.05 0.84
CA GLN A 119 2.65 4.57 1.90
C GLN A 119 2.81 5.38 3.20
N ILE A 120 4.04 5.70 3.57
CA ILE A 120 4.32 6.53 4.75
C ILE A 120 3.80 7.96 4.54
N GLY A 121 4.03 8.57 3.38
CA GLY A 121 3.46 9.86 3.03
C GLY A 121 1.94 9.89 3.13
N GLN A 122 1.28 8.84 2.65
CA GLN A 122 -0.17 8.66 2.75
C GLN A 122 -0.63 8.60 4.23
N LYS A 123 0.05 7.84 5.09
CA LYS A 123 -0.28 7.75 6.52
C LYS A 123 -0.05 9.08 7.24
N ILE A 124 1.04 9.78 6.94
CA ILE A 124 1.31 11.11 7.49
C ILE A 124 0.23 12.12 7.08
N SER A 125 -0.19 12.11 5.82
CA SER A 125 -1.27 12.99 5.34
C SER A 125 -2.57 12.78 6.11
N ARG A 126 -2.91 11.53 6.43
CA ARG A 126 -4.05 11.20 7.29
C ARG A 126 -3.85 11.68 8.72
N GLY A 127 -2.67 11.43 9.31
CA GLY A 127 -2.33 11.87 10.67
C GLY A 127 -2.43 13.39 10.84
N LEU A 128 -2.03 14.16 9.83
CA LEU A 128 -2.17 15.62 9.78
C LEU A 128 -3.62 16.08 9.53
N LYS A 129 -4.59 15.16 9.50
CA LYS A 129 -6.01 15.42 9.19
C LYS A 129 -6.21 16.07 7.80
N ARG A 130 -5.24 15.87 6.85
CA ARG A 130 -5.28 16.35 5.48
C ARG A 130 -5.85 15.30 4.53
N GLN A 131 -7.12 14.95 4.72
CA GLN A 131 -7.80 13.90 3.95
C GLN A 131 -7.83 14.19 2.44
N TRP A 132 -7.96 15.46 2.05
CA TRP A 132 -7.90 15.86 0.66
C TRP A 132 -6.55 15.53 0.00
N LEU A 133 -5.45 15.68 0.75
CA LEU A 133 -4.10 15.39 0.26
C LEU A 133 -3.90 13.88 0.06
N PHE A 134 -4.41 13.06 0.98
CA PHE A 134 -4.47 11.61 0.81
C PHE A 134 -5.22 11.23 -0.46
N ALA A 135 -6.41 11.80 -0.69
CA ALA A 135 -7.23 11.52 -1.88
C ALA A 135 -6.55 11.98 -3.17
N ILE A 136 -6.06 13.21 -3.24
CA ILE A 136 -5.41 13.76 -4.44
C ILE A 136 -4.14 12.98 -4.80
N SER A 137 -3.27 12.69 -3.83
CA SER A 137 -2.05 11.92 -4.10
C SER A 137 -2.36 10.50 -4.58
N GLY A 138 -3.42 9.87 -4.06
CA GLY A 138 -3.92 8.58 -4.53
C GLY A 138 -4.49 8.63 -5.96
N ILE A 139 -5.24 9.67 -6.30
CA ILE A 139 -5.78 9.88 -7.65
C ILE A 139 -4.63 10.12 -8.64
N ILE A 140 -3.68 11.00 -8.32
CA ILE A 140 -2.50 11.27 -9.16
C ILE A 140 -1.69 9.99 -9.38
N TYR A 141 -1.41 9.24 -8.31
CA TYR A 141 -0.77 7.92 -8.40
C TYR A 141 -1.50 7.02 -9.40
N THR A 142 -2.82 6.89 -9.29
CA THR A 142 -3.60 6.00 -10.14
C THR A 142 -3.64 6.48 -11.59
N CYS A 143 -3.83 7.78 -11.83
CA CYS A 143 -3.82 8.32 -13.19
C CYS A 143 -2.48 8.09 -13.89
N ILE A 144 -1.36 8.32 -13.19
CA ILE A 144 -0.02 8.09 -13.74
C ILE A 144 0.23 6.60 -13.97
N PHE A 145 -0.15 5.77 -13.00
CA PHE A 145 -0.03 4.32 -13.13
C PHE A 145 -0.80 3.79 -14.33
N LEU A 146 -2.06 4.21 -14.51
CA LEU A 146 -2.89 3.83 -15.65
C LEU A 146 -2.30 4.32 -16.98
N PHE A 147 -1.99 5.60 -17.05
CA PHE A 147 -1.45 6.21 -18.26
C PHE A 147 -0.17 5.52 -18.71
N LEU A 148 0.79 5.33 -17.80
CA LEU A 148 2.04 4.68 -18.10
C LEU A 148 1.88 3.21 -18.46
N ASN A 149 0.98 2.46 -17.79
CA ASN A 149 0.69 1.08 -18.15
C ASN A 149 0.14 0.96 -19.57
N VAL A 150 -0.90 1.75 -19.87
CA VAL A 150 -1.50 1.73 -21.22
C VAL A 150 -0.45 2.13 -22.27
N PHE A 151 0.27 3.22 -22.04
CA PHE A 151 1.28 3.70 -22.98
C PHE A 151 2.40 2.68 -23.19
N GLN A 152 2.97 2.13 -22.13
CA GLN A 152 4.10 1.21 -22.25
C GLN A 152 3.69 -0.17 -22.79
N LEU A 153 2.50 -0.67 -22.44
CA LEU A 153 2.03 -1.95 -22.96
C LEU A 153 1.54 -1.84 -24.41
N CYS A 154 0.73 -0.83 -24.74
CA CYS A 154 0.12 -0.72 -26.06
C CYS A 154 1.08 -0.13 -27.12
N VAL A 155 2.00 0.78 -26.72
CA VAL A 155 2.88 1.48 -27.67
C VAL A 155 4.30 0.88 -27.68
N LEU A 156 4.86 0.60 -26.50
CA LEU A 156 6.24 0.14 -26.36
C LEU A 156 6.38 -1.39 -26.26
N HIS A 157 5.30 -2.12 -26.02
CA HIS A 157 5.25 -3.59 -25.92
C HIS A 157 6.31 -4.19 -24.96
N ARG A 158 6.56 -3.53 -23.80
CA ARG A 158 7.65 -3.89 -22.87
C ARG A 158 7.30 -4.96 -21.83
N GLY A 159 6.21 -5.70 -21.96
CA GLY A 159 5.87 -6.80 -21.03
C GLY A 159 5.84 -6.37 -19.54
N ILE A 160 6.41 -7.21 -18.67
CA ILE A 160 6.45 -6.99 -17.21
C ILE A 160 7.17 -5.70 -16.80
N GLU A 161 8.18 -5.26 -17.55
CA GLU A 161 8.92 -4.03 -17.23
C GLU A 161 8.00 -2.80 -17.24
N SER A 162 6.99 -2.81 -18.13
CA SER A 162 5.96 -1.78 -18.19
C SER A 162 5.22 -1.60 -16.85
N LEU A 163 4.85 -2.71 -16.22
CA LEU A 163 4.12 -2.72 -14.96
C LEU A 163 5.00 -2.21 -13.82
N LEU A 164 6.21 -2.73 -13.73
CA LEU A 164 7.16 -2.37 -12.67
C LEU A 164 7.57 -0.90 -12.76
N MET A 165 7.90 -0.42 -13.97
CA MET A 165 8.28 0.98 -14.18
C MET A 165 7.13 1.93 -13.89
N SER A 166 5.91 1.60 -14.36
CA SER A 166 4.70 2.38 -14.07
C SER A 166 4.43 2.44 -12.58
N TYR A 167 4.62 1.32 -11.86
CA TYR A 167 4.46 1.26 -10.42
C TYR A 167 5.45 2.17 -9.69
N ILE A 168 6.73 2.12 -10.06
CA ILE A 168 7.79 2.95 -9.48
C ILE A 168 7.49 4.44 -9.70
N VAL A 169 7.25 4.84 -10.95
CA VAL A 169 7.02 6.25 -11.29
C VAL A 169 5.76 6.78 -10.60
N ALA A 170 4.68 6.01 -10.59
CA ALA A 170 3.44 6.41 -9.94
C ALA A 170 3.63 6.62 -8.42
N ASN A 171 4.34 5.70 -7.73
CA ASN A 171 4.66 5.85 -6.31
C ASN A 171 5.52 7.10 -6.03
N LEU A 172 6.56 7.32 -6.84
CA LEU A 172 7.42 8.49 -6.70
C LEU A 172 6.64 9.79 -6.90
N VAL A 173 5.85 9.89 -7.96
CA VAL A 173 5.05 11.08 -8.23
C VAL A 173 4.01 11.31 -7.14
N GLY A 174 3.35 10.25 -6.67
CA GLY A 174 2.42 10.32 -5.54
C GLY A 174 3.09 10.85 -4.27
N PHE A 175 4.29 10.36 -3.94
CA PHE A 175 5.07 10.81 -2.80
C PHE A 175 5.52 12.27 -2.94
N PHE A 176 6.06 12.64 -4.12
CA PHE A 176 6.46 14.03 -4.39
C PHE A 176 5.27 14.99 -4.34
N THR A 177 4.09 14.57 -4.80
CA THR A 177 2.86 15.37 -4.66
C THR A 177 2.58 15.71 -3.20
N ILE A 178 2.72 14.74 -2.30
CA ILE A 178 2.53 14.95 -0.86
C ILE A 178 3.54 15.96 -0.32
N ILE A 179 4.83 15.81 -0.64
CA ILE A 179 5.89 16.72 -0.19
C ILE A 179 5.69 18.14 -0.72
N VAL A 180 5.24 18.28 -1.97
CA VAL A 180 5.05 19.60 -2.60
C VAL A 180 3.87 20.35 -1.98
N LEU A 181 2.77 19.65 -1.76
CA LEU A 181 1.52 20.26 -1.28
C LEU A 181 1.49 20.50 0.24
N GLU A 182 2.23 19.71 1.03
CA GLU A 182 2.26 19.85 2.50
C GLU A 182 3.67 20.22 3.00
N LYS A 183 3.83 21.52 3.30
CA LYS A 183 5.13 22.06 3.76
C LYS A 183 5.57 21.49 5.11
N ARG A 184 4.65 21.06 5.98
CA ARG A 184 4.96 20.49 7.30
C ARG A 184 5.74 19.18 7.22
N ILE A 185 5.65 18.47 6.08
CA ILE A 185 6.36 17.22 5.83
C ILE A 185 7.81 17.47 5.42
N ARG A 186 8.15 18.69 5.00
CA ARG A 186 9.51 19.07 4.60
C ARG A 186 10.36 19.33 5.83
N VAL A 187 10.98 18.29 6.35
CA VAL A 187 11.86 18.37 7.52
C VAL A 187 13.32 18.31 7.12
N ASN A 188 14.17 18.97 7.90
CA ASN A 188 15.62 18.86 7.70
C ASN A 188 16.13 17.51 8.23
N VAL A 189 16.37 16.58 7.31
CA VAL A 189 16.82 15.22 7.63
C VAL A 189 18.29 15.20 8.10
N ILE A 190 19.09 16.24 7.81
CA ILE A 190 20.52 16.30 8.18
C ILE A 190 20.73 16.67 9.66
N SER A 191 19.68 17.12 10.35
CA SER A 191 19.75 17.48 11.77
C SER A 191 20.04 16.27 12.67
N ARG A 192 20.38 16.57 13.94
CA ARG A 192 20.70 15.53 14.94
C ARG A 192 19.55 14.53 15.11
N PHE A 193 19.89 13.23 15.16
CA PHE A 193 18.98 12.14 15.41
C PHE A 193 18.57 12.10 16.88
N ASP A 194 17.28 11.98 17.15
CA ASP A 194 16.74 11.89 18.52
C ASP A 194 16.41 10.43 18.86
N PHE A 195 17.26 9.84 19.69
CA PHE A 195 17.13 8.46 20.14
C PHE A 195 15.93 8.26 21.07
N GLY A 196 15.52 9.29 21.83
CA GLY A 196 14.37 9.23 22.75
C GLY A 196 13.07 9.03 21.96
N ILE A 197 12.84 9.88 20.96
CA ILE A 197 11.69 9.78 20.06
C ILE A 197 11.72 8.50 19.25
N PHE A 198 12.90 8.10 18.76
CA PHE A 198 13.02 6.85 18.02
C PHE A 198 12.61 5.64 18.86
N ARG A 199 13.08 5.55 20.11
CA ARG A 199 12.69 4.48 21.04
C ARG A 199 11.19 4.48 21.32
N GLU A 200 10.60 5.66 21.49
CA GLU A 200 9.17 5.81 21.70
C GLU A 200 8.36 5.28 20.51
N LEU A 201 8.76 5.64 19.30
CA LEU A 201 8.14 5.14 18.06
C LEU A 201 8.26 3.63 17.95
N LEU A 202 9.44 3.05 18.18
CA LEU A 202 9.66 1.60 18.08
C LEU A 202 8.91 0.81 19.15
N THR A 203 8.80 1.32 20.38
CA THR A 203 8.06 0.66 21.45
C THR A 203 6.60 0.42 21.06
N PHE A 204 6.03 1.31 20.28
CA PHE A 204 4.67 1.16 19.77
C PHE A 204 4.62 0.33 18.47
N SER A 205 5.54 0.55 17.53
CA SER A 205 5.43 -0.02 16.18
C SER A 205 5.88 -1.48 16.11
N VAL A 206 6.94 -1.87 16.81
CA VAL A 206 7.49 -3.24 16.76
C VAL A 206 6.46 -4.31 17.17
N PRO A 207 5.66 -4.14 18.23
CA PRO A 207 4.61 -5.10 18.59
C PRO A 207 3.51 -5.27 17.52
N LEU A 208 3.39 -4.35 16.55
CA LEU A 208 2.42 -4.46 15.46
C LEU A 208 2.92 -5.37 14.33
N ILE A 209 4.23 -5.59 14.22
CA ILE A 209 4.83 -6.39 13.14
C ILE A 209 4.24 -7.81 13.07
N PRO A 210 4.16 -8.59 14.17
CA PRO A 210 3.55 -9.92 14.13
C PRO A 210 2.13 -9.93 13.59
N ASN A 211 1.33 -8.92 13.95
CA ASN A 211 -0.03 -8.78 13.44
C ASN A 211 -0.05 -8.58 11.92
N TYR A 212 0.80 -7.68 11.40
CA TYR A 212 0.90 -7.46 9.95
C TYR A 212 1.40 -8.69 9.20
N LEU A 213 2.38 -9.40 9.75
CA LEU A 213 2.87 -10.65 9.17
C LEU A 213 1.80 -11.74 9.15
N SER A 214 1.02 -11.87 10.23
CA SER A 214 -0.09 -12.81 10.29
C SER A 214 -1.15 -12.52 9.22
N TRP A 215 -1.54 -11.26 9.06
CA TRP A 215 -2.46 -10.85 7.99
C TRP A 215 -1.88 -11.10 6.60
N TRP A 216 -0.58 -10.81 6.40
CA TRP A 216 0.07 -11.09 5.12
C TRP A 216 0.08 -12.59 4.81
N ILE A 217 0.37 -13.45 5.79
CA ILE A 217 0.31 -14.92 5.62
C ILE A 217 -1.08 -15.35 5.19
N VAL A 218 -2.13 -14.86 5.84
CA VAL A 218 -3.51 -15.22 5.52
C VAL A 218 -3.92 -14.76 4.12
N ASP A 219 -3.48 -13.57 3.70
CA ASP A 219 -3.91 -12.94 2.43
C ASP A 219 -3.06 -13.35 1.23
N SER A 220 -1.82 -13.81 1.46
CA SER A 220 -0.82 -13.92 0.40
C SER A 220 -0.05 -15.24 0.32
N SER A 221 -0.19 -16.13 1.30
CA SER A 221 0.57 -17.40 1.31
C SER A 221 0.18 -18.35 0.18
N ASP A 222 -1.08 -18.30 -0.26
CA ASP A 222 -1.60 -19.08 -1.38
C ASP A 222 -0.81 -18.87 -2.68
N ARG A 223 -0.34 -17.65 -2.92
CA ARG A 223 0.49 -17.31 -4.10
C ARG A 223 1.82 -18.04 -4.09
N TYR A 224 2.46 -18.14 -2.93
CA TYR A 224 3.73 -18.87 -2.81
C TYR A 224 3.51 -20.39 -2.91
N ILE A 225 2.41 -20.90 -2.36
CA ILE A 225 2.05 -22.32 -2.48
C ILE A 225 1.80 -22.66 -3.95
N VAL A 226 0.99 -21.85 -4.66
CA VAL A 226 0.74 -22.05 -6.09
C VAL A 226 2.01 -21.91 -6.91
N LEU A 227 2.84 -20.91 -6.61
CA LEU A 227 4.13 -20.72 -7.28
C LEU A 227 5.02 -21.96 -7.14
N TRP A 228 5.10 -22.53 -5.94
CA TRP A 228 5.97 -23.66 -5.65
C TRP A 228 5.45 -25.00 -6.21
N VAL A 229 4.14 -25.22 -6.18
CA VAL A 229 3.53 -26.49 -6.61
C VAL A 229 3.19 -26.50 -8.09
N LEU A 230 2.65 -25.41 -8.63
CA LEU A 230 2.12 -25.31 -10.00
C LEU A 230 2.93 -24.40 -10.92
N GLY A 231 3.88 -23.65 -10.36
CA GLY A 231 4.76 -22.77 -11.11
C GLY A 231 4.21 -21.36 -11.35
N VAL A 232 5.07 -20.52 -11.95
CA VAL A 232 4.82 -19.07 -12.09
C VAL A 232 3.64 -18.74 -13.00
N SER A 233 3.38 -19.53 -14.03
CA SER A 233 2.26 -19.30 -14.94
C SER A 233 0.90 -19.52 -14.26
N ALA A 234 0.78 -20.54 -13.40
CA ALA A 234 -0.43 -20.76 -12.61
C ALA A 234 -0.67 -19.63 -11.62
N ASN A 235 0.42 -19.11 -11.01
CA ASN A 235 0.31 -17.92 -10.15
C ASN A 235 -0.17 -16.68 -10.92
N GLY A 236 0.20 -16.54 -12.19
CA GLY A 236 -0.27 -15.46 -13.06
C GLY A 236 -1.78 -15.49 -13.28
N VAL A 237 -2.35 -16.67 -13.49
CA VAL A 237 -3.80 -16.86 -13.60
C VAL A 237 -4.48 -16.52 -12.27
N LEU A 238 -3.94 -17.01 -11.15
CA LEU A 238 -4.41 -16.71 -9.81
C LEU A 238 -4.40 -15.19 -9.54
N ALA A 239 -3.33 -14.49 -9.92
CA ALA A 239 -3.18 -13.05 -9.73
C ALA A 239 -4.28 -12.24 -10.43
N ILE A 240 -4.70 -12.67 -11.63
CA ILE A 240 -5.81 -12.03 -12.34
C ILE A 240 -7.13 -12.34 -11.64
N ALA A 241 -7.36 -13.59 -11.22
CA ALA A 241 -8.56 -13.98 -10.51
C ALA A 241 -8.73 -13.21 -9.19
N HIS A 242 -7.65 -12.96 -8.45
CA HIS A 242 -7.65 -12.17 -7.21
C HIS A 242 -8.04 -10.70 -7.39
N LYS A 243 -8.02 -10.16 -8.62
CA LYS A 243 -8.48 -8.77 -8.85
C LYS A 243 -9.97 -8.57 -8.57
N PHE A 244 -10.80 -9.60 -8.72
CA PHE A 244 -12.22 -9.53 -8.40
C PHE A 244 -12.48 -9.37 -6.88
N PRO A 245 -11.95 -10.22 -6.00
CA PRO A 245 -12.08 -10.02 -4.54
C PRO A 245 -11.46 -8.72 -4.04
N THR A 246 -10.37 -8.22 -4.63
CA THR A 246 -9.71 -6.98 -4.17
C THR A 246 -10.57 -5.74 -4.32
N VAL A 247 -11.50 -5.70 -5.27
CA VAL A 247 -12.49 -4.61 -5.38
C VAL A 247 -13.36 -4.57 -4.14
N LEU A 248 -13.85 -5.72 -3.69
CA LEU A 248 -14.66 -5.83 -2.47
C LEU A 248 -13.87 -5.47 -1.21
N GLN A 249 -12.67 -6.03 -1.05
CA GLN A 249 -11.78 -5.70 0.07
C GLN A 249 -11.52 -4.19 0.15
N SER A 250 -11.49 -3.51 -1.00
CA SER A 250 -11.28 -2.06 -1.06
C SER A 250 -12.44 -1.27 -0.45
N ILE A 251 -13.67 -1.73 -0.60
CA ILE A 251 -14.85 -1.12 0.04
C ILE A 251 -14.76 -1.23 1.56
N PHE A 252 -14.35 -2.41 2.05
CA PHE A 252 -14.11 -2.60 3.48
C PHE A 252 -12.94 -1.76 4.00
N GLY A 253 -11.86 -1.67 3.23
CA GLY A 253 -10.70 -0.87 3.59
C GLY A 253 -11.01 0.63 3.78
N LEU A 254 -11.92 1.19 2.97
CA LEU A 254 -12.39 2.56 3.16
C LEU A 254 -13.03 2.78 4.52
N PHE A 255 -13.89 1.86 4.88
CA PHE A 255 -14.56 1.90 6.16
C PHE A 255 -13.58 1.75 7.32
N LEU A 256 -12.70 0.75 7.26
CA LEU A 256 -11.67 0.52 8.28
C LEU A 256 -10.76 1.73 8.48
N ASN A 257 -10.37 2.42 7.40
CA ASN A 257 -9.58 3.64 7.49
C ASN A 257 -10.32 4.76 8.24
N SER A 258 -11.58 5.01 7.89
CA SER A 258 -12.39 6.04 8.55
C SER A 258 -12.65 5.70 10.03
N TRP A 259 -12.89 4.42 10.31
CA TRP A 259 -13.07 3.92 11.68
C TRP A 259 -11.78 4.04 12.50
N GLN A 260 -10.63 3.71 11.93
CA GLN A 260 -9.32 3.84 12.58
C GLN A 260 -9.02 5.31 12.94
N ASP A 261 -9.32 6.24 12.02
CA ASP A 261 -9.12 7.67 12.26
C ASP A 261 -9.94 8.16 13.47
N MET A 262 -11.21 7.77 13.56
CA MET A 262 -12.09 8.14 14.69
C MET A 262 -11.69 7.46 16.00
N ALA A 263 -11.36 6.19 15.97
CA ALA A 263 -10.98 5.41 17.15
C ALA A 263 -9.68 5.93 17.78
N ILE A 264 -8.68 6.31 16.96
CA ILE A 264 -7.41 6.85 17.46
C ILE A 264 -7.55 8.30 17.94
N ALA A 265 -8.38 9.11 17.27
CA ALA A 265 -8.64 10.48 17.67
C ALA A 265 -9.39 10.60 19.02
N GLY A 266 -10.06 9.53 19.47
CA GLY A 266 -10.84 9.52 20.70
C GLY A 266 -12.12 10.36 20.61
N GLU A 267 -12.61 10.62 19.40
CA GLU A 267 -13.77 11.49 19.15
C GLU A 267 -15.12 10.80 19.43
N THR A 268 -15.12 9.49 19.72
CA THR A 268 -16.35 8.72 19.94
C THR A 268 -16.22 7.79 21.14
N ASP A 269 -16.97 8.10 22.19
CA ASP A 269 -17.11 7.29 23.41
C ASP A 269 -18.36 6.38 23.39
N GLU A 270 -19.11 6.38 22.30
CA GLU A 270 -20.41 5.72 22.21
C GLU A 270 -20.29 4.30 21.63
N LYS A 271 -20.44 3.29 22.50
CA LYS A 271 -20.59 1.88 22.10
C LYS A 271 -21.67 1.67 21.03
N ASP A 272 -22.74 2.47 21.08
CA ASP A 272 -23.86 2.41 20.15
C ASP A 272 -23.48 2.84 18.73
N PHE A 273 -22.55 3.80 18.60
CA PHE A 273 -22.02 4.19 17.29
C PHE A 273 -21.29 3.03 16.62
N PHE A 274 -20.37 2.38 17.32
CA PHE A 274 -19.62 1.25 16.77
C PHE A 274 -20.53 0.07 16.40
N THR A 275 -21.54 -0.22 17.23
CA THR A 275 -22.51 -1.29 16.96
C THR A 275 -23.34 -0.99 15.71
N SER A 276 -23.84 0.24 15.56
CA SER A 276 -24.67 0.64 14.41
C SER A 276 -23.87 0.60 13.10
N VAL A 277 -22.62 0.99 13.16
CA VAL A 277 -21.71 1.00 12.02
C VAL A 277 -21.38 -0.43 11.61
N PHE A 278 -21.08 -1.31 12.57
CA PHE A 278 -20.83 -2.73 12.31
C PHE A 278 -22.03 -3.42 11.66
N GLN A 279 -23.24 -3.14 12.14
CA GLN A 279 -24.47 -3.69 11.56
C GLN A 279 -24.72 -3.22 10.13
N LYS A 280 -24.43 -1.95 9.82
CA LYS A 280 -24.53 -1.43 8.44
C LYS A 280 -23.52 -2.10 7.50
N MET A 281 -22.29 -2.32 7.96
CA MET A 281 -21.29 -3.06 7.20
C MET A 281 -21.71 -4.49 6.93
N TYR A 282 -22.19 -5.18 7.95
CA TYR A 282 -22.65 -6.56 7.81
C TYR A 282 -23.76 -6.69 6.76
N ARG A 283 -24.74 -5.78 6.80
CA ARG A 283 -25.82 -5.72 5.79
C ARG A 283 -25.27 -5.45 4.38
N LEU A 284 -24.36 -4.50 4.25
CA LEU A 284 -23.74 -4.17 2.94
C LEU A 284 -22.96 -5.38 2.39
N SER A 285 -22.23 -6.08 3.23
CA SER A 285 -21.47 -7.29 2.84
C SER A 285 -22.37 -8.37 2.32
N PHE A 286 -23.50 -8.63 3.02
CA PHE A 286 -24.49 -9.59 2.59
C PHE A 286 -25.12 -9.21 1.24
N MET A 287 -25.49 -7.95 1.04
CA MET A 287 -26.02 -7.47 -0.24
C MET A 287 -25.02 -7.68 -1.38
N LEU A 288 -23.75 -7.37 -1.14
CA LEU A 288 -22.69 -7.57 -2.14
C LEU A 288 -22.46 -9.05 -2.47
N LEU A 289 -22.49 -9.94 -1.49
CA LEU A 289 -22.41 -11.38 -1.72
C LEU A 289 -23.58 -11.89 -2.58
N TRP A 290 -24.80 -11.42 -2.33
CA TRP A 290 -25.96 -11.78 -3.13
C TRP A 290 -25.86 -11.36 -4.60
N VAL A 291 -25.16 -10.27 -4.90
CA VAL A 291 -24.89 -9.82 -6.27
C VAL A 291 -23.77 -10.59 -6.93
N LEU A 292 -22.73 -10.94 -6.16
CA LEU A 292 -21.53 -11.58 -6.70
C LEU A 292 -21.69 -13.08 -6.98
N ILE A 293 -22.43 -13.81 -6.12
CA ILE A 293 -22.65 -15.25 -6.33
C ILE A 293 -23.27 -15.54 -7.70
N PRO A 294 -24.32 -14.82 -8.17
CA PRO A 294 -24.80 -14.99 -9.52
C PRO A 294 -23.82 -14.55 -10.62
N ALA A 295 -23.05 -13.48 -10.35
CA ALA A 295 -22.07 -12.95 -11.32
C ALA A 295 -20.95 -13.95 -11.64
N THR A 296 -20.56 -14.81 -10.69
CA THR A 296 -19.55 -15.86 -10.93
C THR A 296 -19.99 -16.93 -11.94
N LYS A 297 -21.30 -17.01 -12.26
CA LYS A 297 -21.80 -17.93 -13.30
C LYS A 297 -21.78 -17.32 -14.70
N ILE A 298 -21.53 -16.02 -14.82
CA ILE A 298 -21.52 -15.28 -16.09
C ILE A 298 -20.11 -15.18 -16.68
N PHE A 299 -19.09 -15.38 -15.84
CA PHE A 299 -17.66 -15.43 -16.20
C PHE A 299 -17.12 -16.85 -16.07
#